data_0652e1e76ddfc6f9b0eede5b6d7ecd86
#
_entry.id   0652e1e76ddfc6f9b0eede5b6d7ecd86
#
_cell.length_a   1.000
_cell.length_b   1.000
_cell.length_c   1.000
_cell.angle_alpha   90.00
_cell.angle_beta   90.00
_cell.angle_gamma   90.00
#
_symmetry.space_group_name_H-M   'P 1'
#
loop_
_entity.id
_entity.type
_entity.pdbx_description
1 polymer ?
#
loop_
_entity_poly.entity_id
_entity_poly.type
_entity_poly.pdbx_seq_one_letter_code
_entity_poly.pdbx_strand_id
1 'polypeptide(L)'
;GVTDYRSSTIKSSHKSDAKLAFNKAPENIPKILLAHQPWSIYNAHEAGTDLQLSGHTHGGQFWPFVYPVRWANPYTAGLHDHDGTLIYVNRGTGYWGPPLRLGVESEITLITLNTKKQNSLSS
;
A
#
# COMPACT_ATOMS: atom_id res chain seq x y z
N GLY A 1 -5.83 -7.75 -6.23
CA GLY A 1 -4.41 -7.66 -5.88
C GLY A 1 -3.51 -7.78 -7.09
N VAL A 2 -2.29 -7.36 -6.94
CA VAL A 2 -1.25 -7.46 -7.97
C VAL A 2 -0.06 -8.25 -7.46
N THR A 3 0.77 -8.75 -8.37
CA THR A 3 2.05 -9.41 -8.06
C THR A 3 3.03 -8.42 -7.44
N ASP A 4 4.11 -8.91 -6.83
CA ASP A 4 5.16 -8.05 -6.26
C ASP A 4 5.74 -7.11 -7.32
N TYR A 5 6.02 -5.86 -6.91
CA TYR A 5 6.53 -4.80 -7.80
C TYR A 5 7.80 -5.22 -8.56
N ARG A 6 8.68 -5.97 -7.90
CA ARG A 6 9.95 -6.46 -8.47
C ARG A 6 9.84 -7.83 -9.15
N SER A 7 8.68 -8.46 -9.19
CA SER A 7 8.53 -9.79 -9.79
C SER A 7 8.86 -9.84 -11.28
N SER A 8 8.74 -8.73 -11.99
CA SER A 8 9.14 -8.62 -13.41
C SER A 8 10.63 -8.79 -13.64
N THR A 9 11.49 -8.58 -12.62
CA THR A 9 12.94 -8.82 -12.73
C THR A 9 13.26 -10.31 -12.77
N ILE A 10 12.33 -11.16 -12.28
CA ILE A 10 12.47 -12.63 -12.28
C ILE A 10 11.81 -13.22 -13.53
N LYS A 11 10.61 -12.72 -13.86
CA LYS A 11 9.83 -13.16 -15.02
C LYS A 11 8.96 -12.02 -15.53
N SER A 12 9.13 -11.66 -16.82
CA SER A 12 8.39 -10.54 -17.44
C SER A 12 6.87 -10.67 -17.39
N SER A 13 6.34 -11.92 -17.40
CA SER A 13 4.91 -12.20 -17.26
C SER A 13 4.33 -11.91 -15.87
N HIS A 14 5.18 -11.66 -14.87
CA HIS A 14 4.79 -11.34 -13.49
C HIS A 14 4.86 -9.84 -13.19
N LYS A 15 4.74 -9.00 -14.20
CA LYS A 15 4.70 -7.55 -14.01
C LYS A 15 3.50 -7.17 -13.14
N SER A 16 3.75 -6.40 -12.10
CA SER A 16 2.70 -5.78 -11.29
C SER A 16 1.98 -4.73 -12.14
N ASP A 17 0.67 -4.92 -12.35
CA ASP A 17 -0.13 -4.05 -13.22
C ASP A 17 -1.50 -3.76 -12.59
N ALA A 18 -1.63 -2.56 -12.02
CA ALA A 18 -2.87 -2.12 -11.40
C ALA A 18 -3.98 -1.86 -12.43
N LYS A 19 -3.64 -1.37 -13.63
CA LYS A 19 -4.62 -1.13 -14.69
C LYS A 19 -5.25 -2.44 -15.16
N LEU A 20 -4.43 -3.48 -15.32
CA LEU A 20 -4.93 -4.81 -15.67
C LEU A 20 -5.80 -5.41 -14.55
N ALA A 21 -5.42 -5.19 -13.28
CA ALA A 21 -6.19 -5.68 -12.13
C ALA A 21 -7.60 -5.05 -12.06
N PHE A 22 -7.78 -3.82 -12.56
CA PHE A 22 -9.06 -3.10 -12.56
C PHE A 22 -9.78 -3.11 -13.91
N ASN A 23 -9.25 -3.76 -14.94
CA ASN A 23 -9.80 -3.76 -16.32
C ASN A 23 -11.28 -4.12 -16.42
N LYS A 24 -11.81 -4.95 -15.49
CA LYS A 24 -13.22 -5.33 -15.42
C LYS A 24 -13.95 -4.78 -14.20
N ALA A 25 -13.34 -3.85 -13.46
CA ALA A 25 -14.00 -3.26 -12.31
C ALA A 25 -15.05 -2.23 -12.76
N PRO A 26 -16.24 -2.20 -12.13
CA PRO A 26 -17.21 -1.15 -12.37
C PRO A 26 -16.64 0.24 -12.06
N GLU A 27 -17.07 1.27 -12.81
CA GLU A 27 -16.50 2.61 -12.68
C GLU A 27 -16.92 3.34 -11.38
N ASN A 28 -18.10 3.03 -10.87
CA ASN A 28 -18.74 3.77 -9.77
C ASN A 28 -18.57 3.10 -8.39
N ILE A 29 -17.55 2.27 -8.22
CA ILE A 29 -17.24 1.63 -6.94
C ILE A 29 -15.83 1.98 -6.49
N PRO A 30 -15.58 2.08 -5.17
CA PRO A 30 -14.23 2.29 -4.64
C PRO A 30 -13.27 1.16 -5.09
N LYS A 31 -12.12 1.56 -5.59
CA LYS A 31 -11.06 0.66 -6.04
C LYS A 31 -9.99 0.52 -4.97
N ILE A 32 -9.91 -0.66 -4.37
CA ILE A 32 -8.92 -0.98 -3.34
C ILE A 32 -7.88 -1.93 -3.93
N LEU A 33 -6.62 -1.52 -3.94
CA LEU A 33 -5.50 -2.31 -4.44
C LEU A 33 -4.73 -2.95 -3.27
N LEU A 34 -4.57 -4.27 -3.31
CA LEU A 34 -3.64 -5.00 -2.45
C LEU A 34 -2.32 -5.17 -3.20
N ALA A 35 -1.29 -4.43 -2.77
CA ALA A 35 0.04 -4.46 -3.38
C ALA A 35 1.10 -4.54 -2.28
N HIS A 36 1.95 -5.58 -2.31
CA HIS A 36 2.91 -5.83 -1.24
C HIS A 36 3.85 -4.65 -1.01
N GLN A 37 4.45 -4.11 -2.06
CA GLN A 37 5.42 -3.01 -1.95
C GLN A 37 4.77 -1.64 -2.10
N PRO A 38 5.14 -0.63 -1.26
CA PRO A 38 4.65 0.74 -1.38
C PRO A 38 4.95 1.41 -2.73
N TRP A 39 6.00 0.99 -3.43
CA TRP A 39 6.36 1.47 -4.77
C TRP A 39 5.26 1.29 -5.82
N SER A 40 4.32 0.37 -5.59
CA SER A 40 3.17 0.18 -6.48
C SER A 40 2.24 1.39 -6.51
N ILE A 41 2.39 2.37 -5.60
CA ILE A 41 1.52 3.55 -5.50
C ILE A 41 1.49 4.36 -6.80
N TYR A 42 2.60 4.48 -7.49
CA TYR A 42 2.66 5.21 -8.76
C TYR A 42 1.77 4.57 -9.82
N ASN A 43 1.84 3.26 -9.97
CA ASN A 43 0.98 2.51 -10.90
C ASN A 43 -0.48 2.46 -10.42
N ALA A 44 -0.70 2.42 -9.11
CA ALA A 44 -2.02 2.45 -8.49
C ALA A 44 -2.73 3.78 -8.75
N HIS A 45 -2.03 4.90 -8.54
CA HIS A 45 -2.52 6.24 -8.83
C HIS A 45 -2.94 6.39 -10.30
N GLU A 46 -2.06 6.02 -11.25
CA GLU A 46 -2.37 6.04 -12.69
C GLU A 46 -3.55 5.13 -13.09
N ALA A 47 -3.84 4.10 -12.30
CA ALA A 47 -4.96 3.18 -12.51
C ALA A 47 -6.27 3.68 -11.88
N GLY A 48 -6.27 4.84 -11.24
CA GLY A 48 -7.43 5.40 -10.55
C GLY A 48 -7.82 4.61 -9.29
N THR A 49 -6.82 4.18 -8.52
CA THR A 49 -7.03 3.51 -7.23
C THR A 49 -7.41 4.54 -6.17
N ASP A 50 -8.42 4.24 -5.35
CA ASP A 50 -8.81 5.09 -4.22
C ASP A 50 -7.97 4.80 -2.97
N LEU A 51 -7.65 3.51 -2.74
CA LEU A 51 -6.86 3.06 -1.58
C LEU A 51 -5.92 1.91 -1.97
N GLN A 52 -4.63 2.08 -1.69
CA GLN A 52 -3.64 0.99 -1.73
C GLN A 52 -3.33 0.51 -0.31
N LEU A 53 -3.33 -0.82 -0.11
CA LEU A 53 -2.88 -1.45 1.13
C LEU A 53 -1.56 -2.17 0.85
N SER A 54 -0.54 -1.82 1.62
CA SER A 54 0.83 -2.33 1.47
C SER A 54 1.45 -2.75 2.80
N GLY A 55 2.54 -3.50 2.72
CA GLY A 55 3.39 -3.89 3.83
C GLY A 55 4.86 -3.75 3.45
N HIS A 56 5.60 -4.88 3.44
CA HIS A 56 6.98 -5.01 2.97
C HIS A 56 8.05 -4.33 3.81
N THR A 57 7.87 -3.08 4.21
CA THR A 57 8.88 -2.24 4.85
C THR A 57 9.15 -2.58 6.31
N HIS A 58 8.19 -3.26 6.96
CA HIS A 58 8.17 -3.51 8.40
C HIS A 58 8.37 -2.24 9.26
N GLY A 59 8.09 -1.03 8.68
CA GLY A 59 8.38 0.25 9.31
C GLY A 59 9.88 0.51 9.54
N GLY A 60 10.77 -0.24 8.86
CA GLY A 60 12.21 -0.25 9.08
C GLY A 60 12.68 -1.21 10.15
N GLN A 61 11.75 -1.92 10.83
CA GLN A 61 11.92 -3.03 11.76
C GLN A 61 12.76 -2.74 13.01
N PHE A 62 13.95 -2.15 12.90
CA PHE A 62 14.82 -1.83 14.04
C PHE A 62 15.72 -0.62 13.78
N TRP A 63 16.03 0.09 14.86
CA TRP A 63 17.00 1.17 14.83
C TRP A 63 18.43 0.60 14.68
N PRO A 64 19.34 1.20 13.86
CA PRO A 64 19.16 2.40 13.03
C PRO A 64 18.63 2.11 11.60
N PHE A 65 18.23 0.88 11.30
CA PHE A 65 17.85 0.44 9.96
C PHE A 65 16.58 1.13 9.43
N VAL A 66 15.82 1.78 10.28
CA VAL A 66 14.68 2.62 9.91
C VAL A 66 15.06 3.72 8.89
N TYR A 67 16.28 4.26 8.96
CA TYR A 67 16.73 5.33 8.06
C TYR A 67 16.93 4.84 6.62
N PRO A 68 17.75 3.81 6.32
CA PRO A 68 17.89 3.31 4.96
C PRO A 68 16.56 2.81 4.38
N VAL A 69 15.66 2.23 5.18
CA VAL A 69 14.34 1.82 4.71
C VAL A 69 13.49 3.02 4.29
N ARG A 70 13.54 4.14 5.04
CA ARG A 70 12.86 5.39 4.67
C ARG A 70 13.40 6.00 3.38
N TRP A 71 14.70 5.93 3.16
CA TRP A 71 15.31 6.45 1.92
C TRP A 71 14.99 5.59 0.70
N ALA A 72 14.82 4.29 0.91
CA ALA A 72 14.58 3.32 -0.16
C ALA A 72 13.10 3.18 -0.55
N ASN A 73 12.15 3.75 0.21
CA ASN A 73 10.72 3.58 -0.03
C ASN A 73 9.98 4.93 0.00
N PRO A 74 8.98 5.14 -0.87
CA PRO A 74 8.19 6.37 -0.88
C PRO A 74 7.40 6.55 0.42
N TYR A 75 6.91 5.44 0.98
CA TYR A 75 6.18 5.38 2.25
C TYR A 75 6.63 4.15 3.04
N THR A 76 6.72 4.28 4.37
CA THR A 76 7.27 3.19 5.22
C THR A 76 6.31 2.69 6.28
N ALA A 77 5.36 3.49 6.72
CA ALA A 77 4.34 3.07 7.69
C ALA A 77 3.20 4.09 7.75
N GLY A 78 1.98 3.65 8.07
CA GLY A 78 0.82 4.49 8.30
C GLY A 78 0.06 4.89 7.03
N LEU A 79 -0.87 5.82 7.19
CA LEU A 79 -1.74 6.34 6.14
C LEU A 79 -1.13 7.61 5.52
N HIS A 80 -1.06 7.65 4.20
CA HIS A 80 -0.59 8.79 3.42
C HIS A 80 -1.54 9.07 2.26
N ASP A 81 -1.51 10.30 1.76
CA ASP A 81 -2.15 10.72 0.52
C ASP A 81 -1.06 10.91 -0.55
N HIS A 82 -1.23 10.25 -1.68
CA HIS A 82 -0.40 10.36 -2.87
C HIS A 82 -1.23 10.93 -4.00
N ASP A 83 -1.27 12.25 -4.10
CA ASP A 83 -2.02 12.98 -5.14
C ASP A 83 -3.50 12.55 -5.27
N GLY A 84 -4.17 12.33 -4.13
CA GLY A 84 -5.56 11.90 -4.05
C GLY A 84 -5.77 10.38 -3.99
N THR A 85 -4.73 9.58 -4.14
CA THR A 85 -4.77 8.13 -3.88
C THR A 85 -4.26 7.85 -2.47
N LEU A 86 -5.10 7.29 -1.61
CA LEU A 86 -4.67 6.91 -0.27
C LEU A 86 -3.79 5.67 -0.31
N ILE A 87 -2.73 5.66 0.48
CA ILE A 87 -1.93 4.46 0.73
C ILE A 87 -1.78 4.22 2.23
N TYR A 88 -2.07 3.00 2.67
CA TYR A 88 -1.78 2.54 4.00
C TYR A 88 -0.67 1.49 3.96
N VAL A 89 0.42 1.76 4.69
CA VAL A 89 1.56 0.83 4.80
C VAL A 89 1.59 0.25 6.20
N ASN A 90 1.29 -1.05 6.31
CA ASN A 90 1.27 -1.80 7.56
C ASN A 90 2.68 -2.26 7.94
N ARG A 91 3.06 -2.11 9.23
CA ARG A 91 4.35 -2.58 9.75
C ARG A 91 4.44 -4.09 9.89
N GLY A 92 3.28 -4.76 9.90
CA GLY A 92 3.20 -6.22 10.08
C GLY A 92 3.58 -6.70 11.46
N THR A 93 3.43 -8.01 11.67
CA THR A 93 3.74 -8.70 12.94
C THR A 93 5.03 -9.53 12.87
N GLY A 94 5.51 -9.83 11.65
CA GLY A 94 6.71 -10.60 11.41
C GLY A 94 7.99 -9.78 11.41
N TYR A 95 9.04 -10.39 10.87
CA TYR A 95 10.36 -9.77 10.69
C TYR A 95 10.98 -10.28 9.38
N TRP A 96 12.00 -9.59 8.90
CA TRP A 96 12.91 -10.07 7.87
C TRP A 96 14.34 -10.00 8.41
N GLY A 97 15.22 -10.91 7.98
CA GLY A 97 16.57 -11.02 8.53
C GLY A 97 16.56 -11.41 10.02
N PRO A 98 17.18 -10.64 10.92
CA PRO A 98 17.22 -10.98 12.34
C PRO A 98 15.82 -10.91 12.97
N PRO A 99 15.46 -11.85 13.87
CA PRO A 99 14.18 -11.89 14.57
C PRO A 99 14.12 -10.83 15.67
N LEU A 100 14.22 -9.58 15.29
CA LEU A 100 14.35 -8.40 16.16
C LEU A 100 13.47 -7.27 15.69
N ARG A 101 12.75 -6.63 16.62
CA ARG A 101 12.15 -5.30 16.46
C ARG A 101 12.68 -4.40 17.57
N LEU A 102 13.20 -3.22 17.22
CA LEU A 102 13.70 -2.24 18.18
C LEU A 102 13.29 -0.83 17.73
N GLY A 103 12.44 -0.19 18.54
CA GLY A 103 11.89 1.14 18.22
C GLY A 103 10.81 1.14 17.12
N VAL A 104 10.37 -0.04 16.65
CA VAL A 104 9.27 -0.21 15.71
C VAL A 104 8.37 -1.34 16.19
N GLU A 105 7.15 -1.00 16.59
CA GLU A 105 6.19 -1.97 17.10
C GLU A 105 5.60 -2.84 16.00
N SER A 106 5.15 -4.05 16.36
CA SER A 106 4.31 -4.90 15.53
C SER A 106 2.92 -4.29 15.39
N GLU A 107 2.27 -4.52 14.25
CA GLU A 107 1.00 -3.88 13.93
C GLU A 107 0.01 -4.86 13.31
N ILE A 108 -1.23 -4.85 13.84
CA ILE A 108 -2.43 -5.39 13.20
C ILE A 108 -3.42 -4.23 13.13
N THR A 109 -3.91 -3.90 11.93
CA THR A 109 -4.77 -2.74 11.71
C THR A 109 -6.14 -3.15 11.24
N LEU A 110 -7.18 -2.67 11.92
CA LEU A 110 -8.55 -2.72 11.45
C LEU A 110 -8.86 -1.45 10.65
N ILE A 111 -9.20 -1.62 9.37
CA ILE A 111 -9.60 -0.52 8.49
C ILE A 111 -11.10 -0.56 8.31
N THR A 112 -11.79 0.53 8.66
CA THR A 112 -13.23 0.68 8.45
C THR A 112 -13.48 1.64 7.28
N LEU A 113 -14.20 1.17 6.28
CA LEU A 113 -14.64 1.99 5.15
C LEU A 113 -16.06 2.49 5.39
N ASN A 114 -16.24 3.80 5.33
CA ASN A 114 -17.54 4.43 5.49
C ASN A 114 -17.96 5.16 4.21
N THR A 115 -19.20 5.04 3.81
CA THR A 115 -19.78 5.88 2.77
C THR A 115 -20.01 7.29 3.32
N LYS A 116 -19.59 8.33 2.60
CA LYS A 116 -20.05 9.68 2.91
C LYS A 116 -21.57 9.72 2.74
N LYS A 117 -22.34 10.02 3.81
CA LYS A 117 -23.74 10.43 3.64
C LYS A 117 -23.75 11.65 2.72
N GLN A 118 -24.37 11.53 1.56
CA GLN A 118 -24.76 12.71 0.80
C GLN A 118 -25.71 13.51 1.69
N ASN A 119 -25.24 14.64 2.20
CA ASN A 119 -26.16 15.64 2.74
C ASN A 119 -26.99 16.11 1.56
N SER A 120 -28.22 15.59 1.44
CA SER A 120 -29.22 16.19 0.58
C SER A 120 -29.44 17.59 1.12
N LEU A 121 -28.89 18.58 0.44
CA LEU A 121 -29.32 19.97 0.59
C LEU A 121 -30.78 19.99 0.13
N SER A 122 -31.69 19.89 1.11
CA SER A 122 -33.09 20.24 0.90
C SER A 122 -33.13 21.77 0.73
N SER A 123 -33.26 22.18 -0.49
CA SER A 123 -33.72 23.54 -0.87
C SER A 123 -35.16 23.74 -0.44
#